data_6e6929d7ebd181723089fdd994bb421c
#
_entry.id   6e6929d7ebd181723089fdd994bb421c
#
_cell.length_a   1.000
_cell.length_b   1.000
_cell.length_c   1.000
_cell.angle_alpha   90.00
_cell.angle_beta   90.00
_cell.angle_gamma   90.00
#
_symmetry.space_group_name_H-M   'P 1'
#
loop_
_entity.id
_entity.type
_entity.pdbx_description
1 polymer ?
#
loop_
_entity_poly.entity_id
_entity_poly.type
_entity_poly.pdbx_seq_one_letter_code
_entity_poly.pdbx_strand_id
1 'polypeptide(L)'
;MNNPKIFIPFYSMYGHIFTMVKAAAEGVKEAGGEPILKQVAELIPEADWDDNIKKVKEMMKDIPVADPRKALKGVDGIIVGVPTRYGNMSAQMRNFWDQTGGDWVKGTLIGKPAAVITSSATQHGGQETTIISTMITLLHHGCVLVGLPYSFKEQMTLDEITGGSPYGVSTIAGGMGERMPSNNELKMAKGLGRRLTEIAKKLSQ
;
A
#
# COMPACT_ATOMS: atom_id res chain seq x y z
N MET A 1 12.31 -11.47 -20.79
CA MET A 1 12.40 -10.51 -19.67
C MET A 1 11.70 -11.12 -18.47
N ASN A 2 12.32 -11.14 -17.30
CA ASN A 2 11.67 -11.66 -16.11
C ASN A 2 10.51 -10.74 -15.69
N ASN A 3 9.41 -11.32 -15.22
CA ASN A 3 8.29 -10.56 -14.67
C ASN A 3 8.75 -9.80 -13.42
N PRO A 4 8.58 -8.46 -13.33
CA PRO A 4 9.03 -7.72 -12.16
C PRO A 4 8.26 -8.15 -10.91
N LYS A 5 8.98 -8.33 -9.80
CA LYS A 5 8.44 -8.68 -8.50
C LYS A 5 8.06 -7.41 -7.75
N ILE A 6 6.77 -7.21 -7.55
CA ILE A 6 6.23 -6.05 -6.84
C ILE A 6 5.82 -6.47 -5.43
N PHE A 7 6.61 -6.03 -4.46
CA PHE A 7 6.33 -6.27 -3.05
C PHE A 7 5.23 -5.34 -2.56
N ILE A 8 4.22 -5.90 -1.90
CA ILE A 8 3.04 -5.17 -1.40
C ILE A 8 2.90 -5.44 0.11
N PRO A 9 3.75 -4.80 0.94
CA PRO A 9 3.57 -4.86 2.39
C PRO A 9 2.36 -4.05 2.78
N PHE A 10 1.51 -4.60 3.67
CA PHE A 10 0.34 -3.88 4.11
C PHE A 10 -0.03 -4.17 5.56
N TYR A 11 -0.69 -3.20 6.19
CA TYR A 11 -1.42 -3.36 7.43
C TYR A 11 -2.90 -3.05 7.20
N SER A 12 -3.78 -3.91 7.70
CA SER A 12 -5.21 -3.70 7.61
C SER A 12 -5.90 -4.24 8.86
N MET A 13 -6.51 -3.36 9.65
CA MET A 13 -7.25 -3.72 10.84
C MET A 13 -8.70 -4.08 10.51
N TYR A 14 -9.35 -3.27 9.67
CA TYR A 14 -10.78 -3.36 9.35
C TYR A 14 -11.06 -3.73 7.88
N GLY A 15 -10.07 -4.23 7.13
CA GLY A 15 -10.27 -4.77 5.79
C GLY A 15 -10.10 -3.77 4.64
N HIS A 16 -10.19 -2.46 4.87
CA HIS A 16 -10.14 -1.43 3.81
C HIS A 16 -8.84 -1.49 2.99
N ILE A 17 -7.69 -1.42 3.67
CA ILE A 17 -6.38 -1.50 3.00
C ILE A 17 -6.20 -2.87 2.33
N PHE A 18 -6.63 -3.95 2.97
CA PHE A 18 -6.56 -5.29 2.35
C PHE A 18 -7.30 -5.34 1.02
N THR A 19 -8.50 -4.79 0.96
CA THR A 19 -9.31 -4.73 -0.27
C THR A 19 -8.62 -3.90 -1.35
N MET A 20 -8.05 -2.75 -0.98
CA MET A 20 -7.31 -1.88 -1.90
C MET A 20 -6.03 -2.53 -2.45
N VAL A 21 -5.23 -3.18 -1.60
CA VAL A 21 -3.98 -3.81 -2.06
C VAL A 21 -4.23 -5.06 -2.89
N LYS A 22 -5.35 -5.76 -2.67
CA LYS A 22 -5.79 -6.84 -3.57
C LYS A 22 -6.06 -6.31 -4.98
N ALA A 23 -6.77 -5.19 -5.10
CA ALA A 23 -7.01 -4.57 -6.40
C ALA A 23 -5.70 -4.11 -7.06
N ALA A 24 -4.76 -3.54 -6.28
CA ALA A 24 -3.43 -3.20 -6.80
C ALA A 24 -2.67 -4.43 -7.29
N ALA A 25 -2.72 -5.55 -6.55
CA ALA A 25 -2.10 -6.81 -6.96
C ALA A 25 -2.67 -7.37 -8.27
N GLU A 26 -3.98 -7.21 -8.50
CA GLU A 26 -4.59 -7.53 -9.81
C GLU A 26 -3.99 -6.68 -10.93
N GLY A 27 -3.83 -5.38 -10.72
CA GLY A 27 -3.19 -4.48 -11.68
C GLY A 27 -1.74 -4.86 -11.98
N VAL A 28 -0.99 -5.30 -10.97
CA VAL A 28 0.37 -5.83 -11.13
C VAL A 28 0.36 -7.06 -12.05
N LYS A 29 -0.54 -8.02 -11.81
CA LYS A 29 -0.67 -9.23 -12.64
C LYS A 29 -1.05 -8.89 -14.09
N GLU A 30 -2.01 -8.00 -14.29
CA GLU A 30 -2.43 -7.56 -15.63
C GLU A 30 -1.30 -6.91 -16.43
N ALA A 31 -0.40 -6.20 -15.75
CA ALA A 31 0.80 -5.65 -16.36
C ALA A 31 1.93 -6.68 -16.52
N GLY A 32 1.69 -7.96 -16.21
CA GLY A 32 2.69 -9.03 -16.31
C GLY A 32 3.78 -8.94 -15.25
N GLY A 33 3.47 -8.43 -14.05
CA GLY A 33 4.30 -8.49 -12.86
C GLY A 33 3.88 -9.63 -11.93
N GLU A 34 4.72 -9.91 -10.94
CA GLU A 34 4.47 -10.85 -9.86
C GLU A 34 4.19 -10.07 -8.56
N PRO A 35 2.93 -10.00 -8.08
CA PRO A 35 2.63 -9.33 -6.82
C PRO A 35 2.99 -10.23 -5.63
N ILE A 36 3.77 -9.70 -4.70
CA ILE A 36 4.14 -10.36 -3.44
C ILE A 36 3.41 -9.65 -2.30
N LEU A 37 2.18 -10.11 -2.01
CA LEU A 37 1.38 -9.60 -0.89
C LEU A 37 1.87 -10.19 0.41
N LYS A 38 2.13 -9.31 1.41
CA LYS A 38 2.45 -9.74 2.77
C LYS A 38 1.89 -8.76 3.81
N GLN A 39 1.35 -9.31 4.89
CA GLN A 39 0.99 -8.52 6.05
C GLN A 39 2.25 -8.06 6.78
N VAL A 40 2.22 -6.90 7.42
CA VAL A 40 3.18 -6.59 8.48
C VAL A 40 2.68 -7.14 9.81
N ALA A 41 3.60 -7.43 10.73
CA ALA A 41 3.28 -8.02 12.02
C ALA A 41 2.29 -7.14 12.82
N GLU A 42 1.33 -7.80 13.44
CA GLU A 42 0.41 -7.15 14.38
C GLU A 42 1.12 -6.82 15.70
N LEU A 43 0.74 -5.69 16.29
CA LEU A 43 1.26 -5.24 17.59
C LEU A 43 0.17 -5.20 18.68
N ILE A 44 -1.10 -5.36 18.29
CA ILE A 44 -2.23 -5.41 19.22
C ILE A 44 -2.46 -6.87 19.61
N PRO A 45 -2.47 -7.19 20.91
CA PRO A 45 -2.75 -8.55 21.37
C PRO A 45 -4.09 -9.07 20.85
N GLU A 46 -4.16 -10.36 20.52
CA GLU A 46 -5.40 -10.98 20.03
C GLU A 46 -6.55 -10.86 21.03
N ALA A 47 -6.24 -10.83 22.32
CA ALA A 47 -7.24 -10.65 23.37
C ALA A 47 -8.00 -9.31 23.29
N ASP A 48 -7.40 -8.31 22.64
CA ASP A 48 -7.99 -6.97 22.46
C ASP A 48 -8.72 -6.82 21.12
N TRP A 49 -8.84 -7.91 20.35
CA TRP A 49 -9.56 -7.87 19.06
C TRP A 49 -11.06 -8.02 19.27
N ASP A 50 -11.82 -7.09 18.72
CA ASP A 50 -13.26 -7.23 18.55
C ASP A 50 -13.61 -8.23 17.42
N ASP A 51 -14.89 -8.53 17.27
CA ASP A 51 -15.36 -9.52 16.30
C ASP A 51 -15.11 -9.08 14.84
N ASN A 52 -15.10 -7.76 14.56
CA ASN A 52 -14.79 -7.25 13.23
C ASN A 52 -13.31 -7.47 12.89
N ILE A 53 -12.42 -7.19 13.84
CA ILE A 53 -10.98 -7.44 13.67
C ILE A 53 -10.73 -8.93 13.45
N LYS A 54 -11.31 -9.81 14.28
CA LYS A 54 -11.17 -11.27 14.14
C LYS A 54 -11.62 -11.75 12.76
N LYS A 55 -12.78 -11.27 12.29
CA LYS A 55 -13.30 -11.60 10.96
C LYS A 55 -12.33 -11.17 9.84
N VAL A 56 -11.77 -9.98 9.92
CA VAL A 56 -10.81 -9.49 8.93
C VAL A 56 -9.51 -10.28 9.00
N LYS A 57 -9.01 -10.60 10.18
CA LYS A 57 -7.82 -11.44 10.37
C LYS A 57 -8.01 -12.84 9.76
N GLU A 58 -9.19 -13.44 9.95
CA GLU A 58 -9.54 -14.72 9.32
C GLU A 58 -9.55 -14.63 7.78
N MET A 59 -10.05 -13.54 7.20
CA MET A 59 -9.99 -13.30 5.74
C MET A 59 -8.57 -13.20 5.19
N MET A 60 -7.62 -12.82 6.02
CA MET A 60 -6.21 -12.62 5.63
C MET A 60 -5.27 -13.75 6.09
N LYS A 61 -5.78 -14.79 6.74
CA LYS A 61 -4.98 -15.85 7.39
C LYS A 61 -3.97 -16.53 6.46
N ASP A 62 -4.31 -16.69 5.19
CA ASP A 62 -3.46 -17.33 4.19
C ASP A 62 -2.39 -16.39 3.60
N ILE A 63 -2.42 -15.10 3.97
CA ILE A 63 -1.42 -14.13 3.52
C ILE A 63 -0.27 -14.11 4.54
N PRO A 64 0.94 -14.47 4.14
CA PRO A 64 2.05 -14.57 5.07
C PRO A 64 2.45 -13.21 5.65
N VAL A 65 2.95 -13.23 6.89
CA VAL A 65 3.57 -12.06 7.52
C VAL A 65 4.98 -11.85 6.96
N ALA A 66 5.32 -10.62 6.65
CA ALA A 66 6.64 -10.25 6.15
C ALA A 66 7.70 -10.33 7.27
N ASP A 67 8.80 -11.02 7.01
CA ASP A 67 10.03 -10.85 7.81
C ASP A 67 10.75 -9.59 7.29
N PRO A 68 10.83 -8.51 8.05
CA PRO A 68 11.42 -7.25 7.57
C PRO A 68 12.90 -7.37 7.19
N ARG A 69 13.61 -8.37 7.73
CA ARG A 69 15.03 -8.61 7.45
C ARG A 69 15.30 -9.32 6.12
N LYS A 70 14.23 -9.83 5.47
CA LYS A 70 14.33 -10.61 4.22
C LYS A 70 13.40 -10.12 3.12
N ALA A 71 12.37 -9.36 3.49
CA ALA A 71 11.24 -9.05 2.61
C ALA A 71 11.63 -8.17 1.40
N LEU A 72 12.66 -7.35 1.53
CA LEU A 72 13.08 -6.40 0.49
C LEU A 72 14.06 -6.99 -0.53
N LYS A 73 14.55 -8.21 -0.28
CA LYS A 73 15.54 -8.84 -1.15
C LYS A 73 14.90 -9.30 -2.47
N GLY A 74 15.48 -8.85 -3.58
CA GLY A 74 15.09 -9.32 -4.92
C GLY A 74 13.74 -8.78 -5.41
N VAL A 75 13.24 -7.67 -4.82
CA VAL A 75 12.06 -6.96 -5.32
C VAL A 75 12.44 -5.93 -6.38
N ASP A 76 11.52 -5.68 -7.31
CA ASP A 76 11.70 -4.72 -8.42
C ASP A 76 10.86 -3.46 -8.26
N GLY A 77 9.95 -3.45 -7.29
CA GLY A 77 9.11 -2.29 -6.93
C GLY A 77 8.31 -2.55 -5.67
N ILE A 78 7.75 -1.50 -5.09
CA ILE A 78 7.01 -1.59 -3.82
C ILE A 78 5.72 -0.78 -3.87
N ILE A 79 4.63 -1.35 -3.33
CA ILE A 79 3.39 -0.62 -3.04
C ILE A 79 3.08 -0.79 -1.55
N VAL A 80 3.22 0.28 -0.77
CA VAL A 80 2.93 0.25 0.66
C VAL A 80 1.45 0.50 0.90
N GLY A 81 0.75 -0.46 1.52
CA GLY A 81 -0.65 -0.32 1.93
C GLY A 81 -0.79 -0.06 3.43
N VAL A 82 -1.27 1.13 3.82
CA VAL A 82 -1.28 1.54 5.22
C VAL A 82 -2.44 2.47 5.57
N PRO A 83 -3.20 2.20 6.66
CA PRO A 83 -4.21 3.15 7.13
C PRO A 83 -3.54 4.35 7.79
N THR A 84 -4.20 5.51 7.73
CA THR A 84 -3.73 6.68 8.48
C THR A 84 -3.81 6.43 9.99
N ARG A 85 -2.81 6.92 10.68
CA ARG A 85 -2.82 7.16 12.12
C ARG A 85 -2.28 8.57 12.34
N TYR A 86 -3.21 9.53 12.56
CA TYR A 86 -2.86 10.93 12.80
C TYR A 86 -1.99 11.53 11.67
N GLY A 87 -2.31 11.23 10.41
CA GLY A 87 -1.57 11.72 9.24
C GLY A 87 -0.26 10.97 8.94
N ASN A 88 -0.02 9.84 9.61
CA ASN A 88 1.16 8.98 9.41
C ASN A 88 0.75 7.53 9.21
N MET A 89 1.72 6.70 8.81
CA MET A 89 1.53 5.24 8.78
C MET A 89 1.26 4.68 10.19
N SER A 90 0.58 3.54 10.25
CA SER A 90 0.36 2.81 11.51
C SER A 90 1.68 2.36 12.16
N ALA A 91 1.68 2.21 13.49
CA ALA A 91 2.82 1.71 14.25
C ALA A 91 3.34 0.36 13.75
N GLN A 92 2.45 -0.54 13.31
CA GLN A 92 2.79 -1.83 12.74
C GLN A 92 3.66 -1.69 11.48
N MET A 93 3.29 -0.78 10.57
CA MET A 93 4.07 -0.51 9.37
C MET A 93 5.38 0.21 9.71
N ARG A 94 5.37 1.14 10.65
CA ARG A 94 6.60 1.80 11.12
C ARG A 94 7.56 0.79 11.72
N ASN A 95 7.08 -0.11 12.58
CA ASN A 95 7.90 -1.18 13.16
C ASN A 95 8.51 -2.11 12.09
N PHE A 96 7.78 -2.36 10.99
CA PHE A 96 8.35 -3.08 9.85
C PHE A 96 9.54 -2.31 9.25
N TRP A 97 9.37 -1.02 8.92
CA TRP A 97 10.42 -0.22 8.31
C TRP A 97 11.62 -0.01 9.23
N ASP A 98 11.41 0.18 10.52
CA ASP A 98 12.50 0.37 11.51
C ASP A 98 13.45 -0.83 11.59
N GLN A 99 12.98 -2.02 11.19
CA GLN A 99 13.80 -3.23 11.16
C GLN A 99 14.52 -3.45 9.82
N THR A 100 14.34 -2.59 8.82
CA THR A 100 14.96 -2.73 7.49
C THR A 100 16.33 -2.04 7.36
N GLY A 101 16.93 -1.57 8.45
CA GLY A 101 18.20 -0.84 8.42
C GLY A 101 19.35 -1.57 7.72
N GLY A 102 19.39 -2.89 7.79
CA GLY A 102 20.38 -3.70 7.07
C GLY A 102 20.24 -3.64 5.55
N ASP A 103 19.01 -3.52 5.04
CA ASP A 103 18.76 -3.33 3.60
C ASP A 103 19.03 -1.89 3.17
N TRP A 104 18.76 -0.91 4.03
CA TRP A 104 19.11 0.48 3.79
C TRP A 104 20.63 0.66 3.62
N VAL A 105 21.45 0.09 4.50
CA VAL A 105 22.92 0.12 4.40
C VAL A 105 23.42 -0.49 3.08
N LYS A 106 22.74 -1.56 2.60
CA LYS A 106 23.10 -2.23 1.34
C LYS A 106 22.56 -1.51 0.08
N GLY A 107 21.73 -0.48 0.24
CA GLY A 107 21.08 0.18 -0.88
C GLY A 107 20.10 -0.70 -1.65
N THR A 108 19.46 -1.68 -0.98
CA THR A 108 18.63 -2.71 -1.62
C THR A 108 17.52 -2.13 -2.50
N LEU A 109 16.97 -0.97 -2.14
CA LEU A 109 15.85 -0.32 -2.85
C LEU A 109 16.25 0.88 -3.71
N ILE A 110 17.53 1.20 -3.82
CA ILE A 110 17.97 2.34 -4.66
C ILE A 110 17.49 2.14 -6.09
N GLY A 111 16.80 3.16 -6.63
CA GLY A 111 16.27 3.18 -7.99
C GLY A 111 15.00 2.33 -8.20
N LYS A 112 14.49 1.63 -7.18
CA LYS A 112 13.25 0.86 -7.32
C LYS A 112 12.02 1.79 -7.23
N PRO A 113 11.00 1.63 -8.11
CA PRO A 113 9.78 2.41 -8.04
C PRO A 113 8.96 2.05 -6.80
N ALA A 114 8.39 3.05 -6.15
CA ALA A 114 7.59 2.87 -4.95
C ALA A 114 6.34 3.77 -4.94
N ALA A 115 5.21 3.23 -4.47
CA ALA A 115 3.94 3.92 -4.36
C ALA A 115 3.26 3.63 -3.02
N VAL A 116 2.25 4.42 -2.68
CA VAL A 116 1.52 4.31 -1.41
C VAL A 116 0.02 4.24 -1.65
N ILE A 117 -0.64 3.38 -0.89
CA ILE A 117 -2.10 3.26 -0.77
C ILE A 117 -2.47 3.49 0.69
N THR A 118 -3.46 4.35 0.95
CA THR A 118 -3.89 4.64 2.32
C THR A 118 -5.41 4.59 2.49
N SER A 119 -5.86 4.68 3.73
CA SER A 119 -7.27 4.88 4.11
C SER A 119 -7.37 5.87 5.25
N SER A 120 -8.45 6.64 5.25
CA SER A 120 -8.82 7.53 6.37
C SER A 120 -10.30 7.35 6.71
N ALA A 121 -10.71 7.72 7.91
CA ALA A 121 -12.12 7.72 8.30
C ALA A 121 -12.91 8.80 7.55
N THR A 122 -12.31 9.97 7.33
CA THR A 122 -12.97 11.15 6.75
C THR A 122 -12.27 11.61 5.47
N GLN A 123 -12.96 12.43 4.67
CA GLN A 123 -12.45 12.95 3.38
C GLN A 123 -11.12 13.72 3.53
N HIS A 124 -10.94 14.44 4.63
CA HIS A 124 -9.76 15.26 4.89
C HIS A 124 -8.95 14.78 6.11
N GLY A 125 -9.13 13.50 6.50
CA GLY A 125 -8.55 12.89 7.71
C GLY A 125 -7.10 12.46 7.59
N GLY A 126 -6.31 13.05 6.69
CA GLY A 126 -4.88 12.80 6.58
C GLY A 126 -4.49 11.80 5.50
N GLN A 127 -5.24 11.71 4.41
CA GLN A 127 -4.90 10.84 3.27
C GLN A 127 -3.55 11.25 2.66
N GLU A 128 -3.43 12.52 2.23
CA GLU A 128 -2.22 13.05 1.60
C GLU A 128 -1.02 13.05 2.55
N THR A 129 -1.24 13.48 3.80
CA THR A 129 -0.14 13.51 4.80
C THR A 129 0.40 12.12 5.10
N THR A 130 -0.47 11.10 5.18
CA THR A 130 -0.05 9.70 5.36
C THR A 130 0.74 9.19 4.16
N ILE A 131 0.30 9.50 2.95
CA ILE A 131 1.03 9.15 1.72
C ILE A 131 2.40 9.82 1.73
N ILE A 132 2.45 11.14 1.93
CA ILE A 132 3.69 11.91 1.89
C ILE A 132 4.67 11.50 3.00
N SER A 133 4.20 11.31 4.23
CA SER A 133 5.05 10.86 5.33
C SER A 133 5.60 9.44 5.10
N THR A 134 4.84 8.57 4.45
CA THR A 134 5.30 7.24 4.04
C THR A 134 6.34 7.34 2.91
N MET A 135 6.12 8.23 1.95
CA MET A 135 7.07 8.50 0.86
C MET A 135 8.42 9.00 1.37
N ILE A 136 8.46 9.76 2.46
CA ILE A 136 9.73 10.17 3.08
C ILE A 136 10.56 8.94 3.47
N THR A 137 9.96 7.92 4.06
CA THR A 137 10.64 6.66 4.38
C THR A 137 11.19 5.98 3.11
N LEU A 138 10.40 5.94 2.04
CA LEU A 138 10.80 5.35 0.76
C LEU A 138 11.94 6.13 0.09
N LEU A 139 11.94 7.47 0.18
CA LEU A 139 13.04 8.31 -0.28
C LEU A 139 14.34 8.02 0.49
N HIS A 140 14.28 7.81 1.80
CA HIS A 140 15.45 7.40 2.60
C HIS A 140 16.02 6.05 2.16
N HIS A 141 15.19 5.16 1.62
CA HIS A 141 15.63 3.92 0.98
C HIS A 141 16.12 4.08 -0.47
N GLY A 142 16.07 5.30 -1.04
CA GLY A 142 16.51 5.58 -2.39
C GLY A 142 15.51 5.20 -3.49
N CYS A 143 14.24 5.02 -3.14
CA CYS A 143 13.19 4.68 -4.11
C CYS A 143 12.86 5.84 -5.06
N VAL A 144 12.40 5.50 -6.26
CA VAL A 144 11.76 6.43 -7.21
C VAL A 144 10.26 6.47 -6.92
N LEU A 145 9.76 7.62 -6.47
CA LEU A 145 8.35 7.73 -6.10
C LEU A 145 7.42 7.74 -7.32
N VAL A 146 6.36 6.96 -7.24
CA VAL A 146 5.32 6.83 -8.28
C VAL A 146 3.97 7.26 -7.71
N GLY A 147 3.46 8.39 -8.20
CA GLY A 147 2.13 8.88 -7.88
C GLY A 147 1.06 8.41 -8.87
N LEU A 148 -0.15 8.95 -8.70
CA LEU A 148 -1.31 8.70 -9.55
C LEU A 148 -1.59 9.93 -10.41
N PRO A 149 -1.19 9.97 -11.71
CA PRO A 149 -1.37 11.15 -12.55
C PRO A 149 -2.85 11.39 -12.90
N TYR A 150 -3.22 12.61 -13.24
CA TYR A 150 -4.59 12.98 -13.62
C TYR A 150 -5.08 12.36 -14.96
N SER A 151 -4.29 11.53 -15.60
CA SER A 151 -4.78 10.62 -16.65
C SER A 151 -5.75 9.57 -16.10
N PHE A 152 -5.72 9.30 -14.79
CA PHE A 152 -6.74 8.53 -14.09
C PHE A 152 -7.93 9.43 -13.80
N LYS A 153 -8.94 9.35 -14.67
CA LYS A 153 -10.15 10.20 -14.62
C LYS A 153 -10.99 9.97 -13.36
N GLU A 154 -10.81 8.83 -12.72
CA GLU A 154 -11.39 8.46 -11.44
C GLU A 154 -11.12 9.50 -10.34
N GLN A 155 -10.01 10.24 -10.41
CA GLN A 155 -9.69 11.33 -9.47
C GLN A 155 -10.56 12.57 -9.65
N MET A 156 -11.25 12.70 -10.77
CA MET A 156 -12.00 13.91 -11.16
C MET A 156 -13.50 13.77 -10.95
N THR A 157 -13.98 12.62 -10.47
CA THR A 157 -15.41 12.45 -10.22
C THR A 157 -15.88 13.30 -9.03
N LEU A 158 -17.11 13.84 -9.17
CA LEU A 158 -17.84 14.56 -8.12
C LEU A 158 -19.16 13.85 -7.78
N ASP A 159 -19.41 12.69 -8.38
CA ASP A 159 -20.67 11.96 -8.28
C ASP A 159 -20.74 11.08 -7.03
N GLU A 160 -19.61 10.84 -6.39
CA GLU A 160 -19.53 10.06 -5.16
C GLU A 160 -18.42 10.60 -4.22
N ILE A 161 -18.52 10.26 -2.94
CA ILE A 161 -17.42 10.42 -2.00
C ILE A 161 -16.33 9.42 -2.37
N THR A 162 -15.15 9.90 -2.73
CA THR A 162 -14.03 9.06 -3.17
C THR A 162 -12.70 9.61 -2.68
N GLY A 163 -11.78 8.70 -2.41
CA GLY A 163 -10.38 9.04 -2.18
C GLY A 163 -9.63 9.23 -3.49
N GLY A 164 -8.33 9.31 -3.40
CA GLY A 164 -7.41 9.49 -4.53
C GLY A 164 -6.79 10.88 -4.59
N SER A 165 -5.53 10.92 -4.95
CA SER A 165 -4.76 12.14 -5.10
C SER A 165 -3.58 11.89 -6.05
N PRO A 166 -2.92 12.95 -6.59
CA PRO A 166 -1.74 12.77 -7.43
C PRO A 166 -0.56 12.14 -6.67
N TYR A 167 -0.58 12.16 -5.36
CA TYR A 167 0.46 11.55 -4.51
C TYR A 167 0.31 10.03 -4.41
N GLY A 168 -0.91 9.49 -4.45
CA GLY A 168 -1.20 8.08 -4.33
C GLY A 168 -2.68 7.79 -4.21
N VAL A 169 -3.01 6.51 -4.01
CA VAL A 169 -4.40 6.07 -3.93
C VAL A 169 -4.87 6.04 -2.48
N SER A 170 -6.11 6.44 -2.26
CA SER A 170 -6.73 6.39 -0.95
C SER A 170 -8.18 5.92 -1.00
N THR A 171 -8.72 5.50 0.14
CA THR A 171 -10.13 5.22 0.36
C THR A 171 -10.61 5.90 1.63
N ILE A 172 -11.89 6.24 1.66
CA ILE A 172 -12.57 6.84 2.81
C ILE A 172 -13.42 5.76 3.45
N ALA A 173 -13.15 5.45 4.71
CA ALA A 173 -13.74 4.32 5.42
C ALA A 173 -15.06 4.66 6.16
N GLY A 174 -15.36 5.94 6.37
CA GLY A 174 -16.42 6.36 7.29
C GLY A 174 -15.94 6.42 8.74
N GLY A 175 -16.68 7.17 9.59
CA GLY A 175 -16.29 7.41 10.98
C GLY A 175 -16.20 6.15 11.84
N MET A 176 -16.99 5.14 11.51
CA MET A 176 -17.01 3.82 12.17
C MET A 176 -16.39 2.70 11.32
N GLY A 177 -15.79 3.05 10.18
CA GLY A 177 -15.23 2.07 9.25
C GLY A 177 -16.29 1.32 8.43
N GLU A 178 -17.48 1.89 8.32
CA GLU A 178 -18.66 1.27 7.70
C GLU A 178 -18.63 1.27 6.16
N ARG A 179 -17.82 2.15 5.55
CA ARG A 179 -17.73 2.28 4.10
C ARG A 179 -16.54 1.49 3.55
N MET A 180 -16.81 0.41 2.86
CA MET A 180 -15.77 -0.30 2.10
C MET A 180 -15.34 0.50 0.85
N PRO A 181 -14.13 0.25 0.31
CA PRO A 181 -13.66 0.92 -0.89
C PRO A 181 -14.65 0.85 -2.05
N SER A 182 -14.92 1.99 -2.69
CA SER A 182 -15.81 2.06 -3.84
C SER A 182 -15.17 1.46 -5.09
N ASN A 183 -15.99 1.16 -6.10
CA ASN A 183 -15.48 0.71 -7.40
C ASN A 183 -14.52 1.72 -8.03
N ASN A 184 -14.75 3.01 -7.81
CA ASN A 184 -13.87 4.08 -8.29
C ASN A 184 -12.49 4.00 -7.63
N GLU A 185 -12.45 3.85 -6.31
CA GLU A 185 -11.21 3.70 -5.53
C GLU A 185 -10.46 2.41 -5.90
N LEU A 186 -11.17 1.30 -6.12
CA LEU A 186 -10.58 0.03 -6.56
C LEU A 186 -9.97 0.11 -7.96
N LYS A 187 -10.61 0.84 -8.91
CA LYS A 187 -10.04 1.10 -10.24
C LYS A 187 -8.73 1.88 -10.13
N MET A 188 -8.67 2.90 -9.29
CA MET A 188 -7.44 3.65 -9.05
C MET A 188 -6.34 2.77 -8.44
N ALA A 189 -6.66 1.93 -7.46
CA ALA A 189 -5.70 1.02 -6.86
C ALA A 189 -5.14 0.01 -7.88
N LYS A 190 -6.00 -0.57 -8.69
CA LYS A 190 -5.62 -1.46 -9.79
C LYS A 190 -4.76 -0.74 -10.84
N GLY A 191 -5.14 0.47 -11.21
CA GLY A 191 -4.38 1.32 -12.11
C GLY A 191 -2.98 1.66 -11.58
N LEU A 192 -2.85 1.95 -10.28
CA LEU A 192 -1.56 2.19 -9.63
C LEU A 192 -0.66 0.96 -9.71
N GLY A 193 -1.21 -0.23 -9.45
CA GLY A 193 -0.50 -1.51 -9.57
C GLY A 193 0.07 -1.73 -10.95
N ARG A 194 -0.76 -1.52 -12.00
CA ARG A 194 -0.33 -1.60 -13.40
C ARG A 194 0.77 -0.59 -13.71
N ARG A 195 0.55 0.68 -13.39
CA ARG A 195 1.50 1.77 -13.63
C ARG A 195 2.87 1.51 -12.99
N LEU A 196 2.90 1.11 -11.72
CA LEU A 196 4.15 0.84 -11.02
C LEU A 196 4.91 -0.31 -11.66
N THR A 197 4.22 -1.37 -12.07
CA THR A 197 4.80 -2.51 -12.78
C THR A 197 5.41 -2.11 -14.12
N GLU A 198 4.72 -1.26 -14.91
CA GLU A 198 5.24 -0.74 -16.18
C GLU A 198 6.50 0.12 -15.98
N ILE A 199 6.55 0.91 -14.91
CA ILE A 199 7.74 1.70 -14.53
C ILE A 199 8.87 0.77 -14.09
N ALA A 200 8.59 -0.24 -13.27
CA ALA A 200 9.58 -1.23 -12.86
C ALA A 200 10.23 -1.91 -14.07
N LYS A 201 9.44 -2.30 -15.08
CA LYS A 201 9.97 -2.87 -16.34
C LYS A 201 10.92 -1.93 -17.08
N LYS A 202 10.63 -0.63 -17.10
CA LYS A 202 11.47 0.37 -17.76
C LYS A 202 12.77 0.64 -17.03
N LEU A 203 12.74 0.60 -15.68
CA LEU A 203 13.91 0.84 -14.84
C LEU A 203 14.83 -0.39 -14.72
N SER A 204 14.36 -1.57 -15.12
CA SER A 204 15.13 -2.81 -15.11
C SER A 204 15.86 -3.08 -16.44
N GLN A 205 15.71 -2.18 -17.40
CA GLN A 205 16.43 -2.22 -18.69
C GLN A 205 17.74 -1.43 -18.58
#